data_490fbc8fdda93723d09f1039c759ba65
#
_entry.id   490fbc8fdda93723d09f1039c759ba65
#
_cell.length_a   1.000
_cell.length_b   1.000
_cell.length_c   1.000
_cell.angle_alpha   90.00
_cell.angle_beta   90.00
_cell.angle_gamma   90.00
#
_symmetry.space_group_name_H-M   'P 1'
#
loop_
_entity.id
_entity.type
_entity.pdbx_description
1 polymer ?
#
loop_
_entity_poly.entity_id
_entity_poly.type
_entity_poly.pdbx_seq_one_letter_code
_entity_poly.pdbx_strand_id
1 'polypeptide(L)'
;MWRGMLLAAMMVASSGLGVLAAGGSGNSANDSLLAMSPEQQAQMLTKGIKGCVGESPFPMGVTKTGKAKGYAYWSVRCQDGRSFAIQITPKSQATAAECKQLEGSGKECFKKF
;
A
#
# COMPACT_ATOMS: atom_id res chain seq x y z
N MET A 1 -12.90 -1.16 38.68
CA MET A 1 -12.45 -1.21 38.23
C MET A 1 -11.82 -1.41 37.64
N TRP A 2 -11.91 -1.37 37.55
CA TRP A 2 -11.22 -1.33 36.86
C TRP A 2 -10.60 -1.61 36.02
N ARG A 3 -10.57 -1.58 35.86
CA ARG A 3 -9.94 -1.69 35.09
C ARG A 3 -9.44 -1.83 34.37
N GLY A 4 -9.63 -1.68 34.43
CA GLY A 4 -8.89 -1.60 33.78
C GLY A 4 -8.49 -1.77 33.08
N MET A 5 -8.41 -1.59 33.07
CA MET A 5 -7.76 -1.56 32.47
C MET A 5 -7.20 -1.84 31.77
N LEU A 6 -7.40 -1.74 31.89
CA LEU A 6 -6.64 -1.90 31.28
C LEU A 6 -6.28 -2.12 30.44
N LEU A 7 -6.39 -1.90 30.35
CA LEU A 7 -5.69 -1.98 29.58
C LEU A 7 -5.17 -2.00 28.86
N ALA A 8 -5.30 -1.77 29.07
CA ALA A 8 -4.46 -1.67 28.47
C ALA A 8 -3.88 -1.85 27.83
N ALA A 9 -4.06 -1.70 28.09
CA ALA A 9 -3.17 -1.77 27.57
C ALA A 9 -2.84 -1.98 26.77
N MET A 10 -3.01 -1.71 26.82
CA MET A 10 -2.37 -1.78 26.12
C MET A 10 -2.11 -1.79 25.29
N MET A 11 -2.17 -1.45 25.27
CA MET A 11 -1.51 -1.25 24.58
C MET A 11 -1.03 -1.43 23.98
N VAL A 12 -1.21 -1.16 24.22
CA VAL A 12 -0.29 -1.21 23.65
C VAL A 12 0.06 -1.48 22.97
N ALA A 13 -0.09 -1.34 23.19
CA ALA A 13 0.73 -1.50 22.56
C ALA A 13 0.98 -1.69 21.79
N SER A 14 0.87 -1.44 21.84
CA SER A 14 1.62 -1.54 21.20
C SER A 14 1.87 -1.63 20.47
N SER A 15 1.76 -1.36 20.48
CA SER A 15 2.49 -1.36 19.87
C SER A 15 2.86 -1.44 19.20
N GLY A 16 2.69 -1.26 19.34
CA GLY A 16 3.51 -1.22 18.83
C GLY A 16 3.80 -1.41 18.27
N LEU A 17 3.80 -1.09 18.13
CA LEU A 17 4.55 -1.20 17.55
C LEU A 17 4.95 -1.41 16.88
N GLY A 18 4.83 -1.28 16.85
CA GLY A 18 5.56 -1.36 16.17
C GLY A 18 5.87 -1.63 15.64
N VAL A 19 5.87 -1.39 15.57
CA VAL A 19 6.54 -1.56 14.95
C VAL A 19 7.04 -1.79 14.41
N LEU A 20 6.97 -1.54 14.47
CA LEU A 20 7.64 -1.67 13.80
C LEU A 20 8.21 -1.70 13.14
N ALA A 21 7.95 -1.30 13.24
CA ALA A 21 8.52 -1.18 12.55
C ALA A 21 9.25 -1.27 11.94
N ALA A 22 9.09 -1.32 12.38
CA ALA A 22 9.66 -1.25 11.64
C ALA A 22 10.17 -1.39 10.52
N GLY A 23 10.49 -1.45 10.39
CA GLY A 23 11.20 -1.66 9.43
C GLY A 23 11.09 -1.74 8.20
N GLY A 24 10.89 -1.37 7.96
CA GLY A 24 10.54 -1.57 6.83
C GLY A 24 11.19 -1.58 5.59
N SER A 25 10.40 -1.37 4.61
CA SER A 25 10.82 -1.42 3.24
C SER A 25 11.55 -0.16 2.77
N GLY A 26 11.65 0.85 3.63
CA GLY A 26 12.13 2.16 3.21
C GLY A 26 11.02 3.02 2.63
N ASN A 27 9.78 2.59 2.80
CA ASN A 27 8.61 3.31 2.31
C ASN A 27 7.51 3.17 3.36
N SER A 28 7.36 4.21 4.19
CA SER A 28 6.43 4.13 5.32
C SER A 28 4.98 4.01 4.90
N ALA A 29 4.61 4.61 3.79
CA ALA A 29 3.24 4.49 3.29
C ALA A 29 2.95 3.05 2.87
N ASN A 30 3.91 2.39 2.24
CA ASN A 30 3.79 1.00 1.87
C ASN A 30 3.64 0.12 3.11
N ASP A 31 4.45 0.40 4.14
CA ASP A 31 4.39 -0.37 5.38
C ASP A 31 3.03 -0.21 6.05
N SER A 32 2.48 0.99 6.02
CA SER A 32 1.14 1.24 6.55
C SER A 32 0.07 0.48 5.78
N LEU A 33 0.18 0.47 4.44
CA LEU A 33 -0.77 -0.27 3.61
C LEU A 33 -0.73 -1.76 3.91
N LEU A 34 0.48 -2.31 4.08
CA LEU A 34 0.62 -3.74 4.37
C LEU A 34 -0.03 -4.12 5.70
N ALA A 35 -0.16 -3.17 6.62
CA ALA A 35 -0.80 -3.41 7.90
C ALA A 35 -2.32 -3.27 7.86
N MET A 36 -2.88 -2.84 6.73
CA MET A 36 -4.32 -2.66 6.59
C MET A 36 -5.00 -3.91 6.05
N SER A 37 -6.32 -3.97 6.23
CA SER A 37 -7.12 -5.01 5.61
C SER A 37 -7.17 -4.78 4.09
N PRO A 38 -7.47 -5.82 3.30
CA PRO A 38 -7.60 -5.64 1.85
C PRO A 38 -8.60 -4.56 1.46
N GLU A 39 -9.69 -4.44 2.19
CA GLU A 39 -10.68 -3.40 1.91
C GLU A 39 -10.12 -2.00 2.12
N GLN A 40 -9.39 -1.81 3.21
CA GLN A 40 -8.77 -0.52 3.49
C GLN A 40 -7.68 -0.21 2.47
N GLN A 41 -6.91 -1.21 2.09
CA GLN A 41 -5.88 -1.06 1.05
C GLN A 41 -6.50 -0.56 -0.25
N ALA A 42 -7.58 -1.22 -0.67
CA ALA A 42 -8.24 -0.84 -1.92
C ALA A 42 -8.78 0.58 -1.86
N GLN A 43 -9.35 0.97 -0.73
CA GLN A 43 -9.88 2.33 -0.56
C GLN A 43 -8.76 3.37 -0.62
N MET A 44 -7.65 3.11 0.06
CA MET A 44 -6.53 4.05 0.07
C MET A 44 -5.88 4.18 -1.29
N LEU A 45 -5.70 3.05 -1.98
CA LEU A 45 -5.05 3.05 -3.29
C LEU A 45 -5.86 3.78 -4.35
N THR A 46 -7.18 3.77 -4.23
CA THR A 46 -8.04 4.36 -5.25
C THR A 46 -8.57 5.74 -4.86
N LYS A 47 -8.13 6.26 -3.74
CA LYS A 47 -8.63 7.53 -3.21
C LYS A 47 -8.51 8.67 -4.20
N GLY A 48 -7.44 8.71 -4.97
CA GLY A 48 -7.21 9.75 -5.96
C GLY A 48 -7.75 9.43 -7.34
N ILE A 49 -8.42 8.30 -7.51
CA ILE A 49 -8.92 7.87 -8.82
C ILE A 49 -10.42 8.10 -8.88
N LYS A 50 -10.80 9.06 -9.69
CA LYS A 50 -12.19 9.46 -9.80
C LYS A 50 -13.06 8.34 -10.32
N GLY A 51 -14.16 8.10 -9.62
CA GLY A 51 -15.13 7.09 -10.05
C GLY A 51 -14.69 5.65 -9.86
N CYS A 52 -13.61 5.43 -9.12
CA CYS A 52 -13.11 4.09 -8.90
C CYS A 52 -13.49 3.57 -7.52
N VAL A 53 -14.23 2.49 -7.49
CA VAL A 53 -14.45 1.73 -6.26
C VAL A 53 -13.46 0.59 -6.29
N GLY A 54 -12.46 0.64 -5.42
CA GLY A 54 -11.33 -0.27 -5.47
C GLY A 54 -11.62 -1.66 -4.96
N GLU A 55 -10.99 -2.64 -5.60
CA GLU A 55 -11.02 -4.03 -5.16
C GLU A 55 -9.70 -4.70 -5.56
N SER A 56 -9.45 -5.87 -4.98
CA SER A 56 -8.28 -6.69 -5.34
C SER A 56 -6.95 -5.95 -5.25
N PRO A 57 -6.63 -5.34 -4.11
CA PRO A 57 -5.32 -4.70 -3.97
C PRO A 57 -4.22 -5.76 -3.99
N PHE A 58 -3.10 -5.43 -4.64
CA PHE A 58 -2.01 -6.36 -4.80
C PHE A 58 -0.68 -5.64 -4.65
N PRO A 59 0.11 -5.97 -3.61
CA PRO A 59 1.44 -5.36 -3.45
C PRO A 59 2.42 -5.99 -4.43
N MET A 60 2.98 -5.16 -5.30
CA MET A 60 3.92 -5.64 -6.31
C MET A 60 5.35 -5.70 -5.79
N GLY A 61 5.68 -4.81 -4.87
CA GLY A 61 7.01 -4.79 -4.28
C GLY A 61 7.58 -3.40 -4.15
N VAL A 62 8.79 -3.34 -3.63
CA VAL A 62 9.51 -2.08 -3.45
C VAL A 62 10.82 -2.18 -4.22
N THR A 63 11.13 -1.19 -5.02
CA THR A 63 12.37 -1.15 -5.79
C THR A 63 13.55 -0.94 -4.85
N LYS A 64 14.57 -1.76 -4.97
CA LYS A 64 15.70 -1.77 -4.04
C LYS A 64 16.95 -1.07 -4.55
N THR A 65 17.01 -0.78 -5.84
CA THR A 65 18.19 -0.18 -6.45
C THR A 65 17.78 0.87 -7.48
N GLY A 66 18.77 1.68 -7.87
CA GLY A 66 18.57 2.66 -8.94
C GLY A 66 17.86 3.91 -8.49
N LYS A 67 17.40 4.68 -9.46
CA LYS A 67 16.75 5.97 -9.19
C LYS A 67 15.42 5.82 -8.48
N ALA A 68 14.79 4.66 -8.65
CA ALA A 68 13.48 4.39 -8.03
C ALA A 68 13.61 3.63 -6.70
N LYS A 69 14.79 3.63 -6.10
CA LYS A 69 14.99 2.97 -4.83
C LYS A 69 14.00 3.48 -3.79
N GLY A 70 13.33 2.55 -3.12
CA GLY A 70 12.35 2.88 -2.10
C GLY A 70 10.96 3.16 -2.64
N TYR A 71 10.77 3.15 -3.95
CA TYR A 71 9.45 3.31 -4.54
C TYR A 71 8.67 2.01 -4.41
N ALA A 72 7.45 2.11 -3.91
CA ALA A 72 6.57 0.96 -3.78
C ALA A 72 5.54 0.98 -4.90
N TYR A 73 5.15 -0.20 -5.33
CA TYR A 73 4.17 -0.36 -6.40
C TYR A 73 3.07 -1.30 -5.95
N TRP A 74 1.86 -0.92 -6.26
CA TRP A 74 0.66 -1.71 -5.98
C TRP A 74 -0.20 -1.74 -7.23
N SER A 75 -0.99 -2.80 -7.35
CA SER A 75 -2.02 -2.86 -8.39
C SER A 75 -3.37 -2.89 -7.70
N VAL A 76 -4.36 -2.32 -8.34
CA VAL A 76 -5.72 -2.32 -7.83
C VAL A 76 -6.68 -2.30 -9.00
N ARG A 77 -7.83 -2.95 -8.82
CA ARG A 77 -8.88 -2.96 -9.83
C ARG A 77 -10.03 -2.10 -9.37
N CYS A 78 -10.67 -1.41 -10.29
CA CYS A 78 -11.91 -0.71 -10.03
C CYS A 78 -13.08 -1.63 -10.36
N GLN A 79 -14.19 -1.49 -9.66
CA GLN A 79 -15.36 -2.33 -9.93
C GLN A 79 -15.90 -2.16 -11.35
N ASP A 80 -15.57 -1.03 -12.00
CA ASP A 80 -15.99 -0.79 -13.38
C ASP A 80 -15.10 -1.47 -14.41
N GLY A 81 -14.11 -2.25 -13.95
CA GLY A 81 -13.24 -3.02 -14.83
C GLY A 81 -11.88 -2.38 -15.14
N ARG A 82 -11.71 -1.12 -14.78
CA ARG A 82 -10.39 -0.48 -14.96
C ARG A 82 -9.42 -1.05 -13.94
N SER A 83 -8.15 -1.10 -14.30
CA SER A 83 -7.09 -1.52 -13.40
C SER A 83 -5.97 -0.49 -13.41
N PHE A 84 -5.37 -0.27 -12.27
CA PHE A 84 -4.34 0.75 -12.10
C PHE A 84 -3.14 0.22 -11.36
N ALA A 85 -1.97 0.75 -11.73
CA ALA A 85 -0.76 0.59 -10.96
C ALA A 85 -0.55 1.89 -10.18
N ILE A 86 -0.28 1.75 -8.89
CA ILE A 86 -0.05 2.90 -8.01
C ILE A 86 1.41 2.90 -7.62
N GLN A 87 2.10 4.00 -7.91
CA GLN A 87 3.47 4.20 -7.50
C GLN A 87 3.47 5.11 -6.29
N ILE A 88 4.13 4.68 -5.23
CA ILE A 88 4.23 5.45 -3.98
C ILE A 88 5.69 5.74 -3.71
N THR A 89 6.04 7.02 -3.62
CA THR A 89 7.41 7.41 -3.34
C THR A 89 7.74 7.24 -1.86
N PRO A 90 9.04 7.21 -1.49
CA PRO A 90 9.41 7.17 -0.07
C PRO A 90 8.87 8.34 0.74
N LYS A 91 8.46 9.42 0.07
CA LYS A 91 7.86 10.58 0.73
C LYS A 91 6.35 10.53 0.74
N SER A 92 5.78 9.36 0.47
CA SER A 92 4.35 9.10 0.55
C SER A 92 3.52 9.82 -0.51
N GLN A 93 4.12 10.12 -1.66
CA GLN A 93 3.39 10.69 -2.79
C GLN A 93 2.99 9.56 -3.72
N ALA A 94 1.73 9.52 -4.09
CA ALA A 94 1.19 8.45 -4.92
C ALA A 94 0.76 8.97 -6.29
N THR A 95 1.08 8.20 -7.31
CA THR A 95 0.59 8.46 -8.66
C THR A 95 0.00 7.17 -9.22
N ALA A 96 -1.02 7.32 -10.07
CA ALA A 96 -1.70 6.18 -10.66
C ALA A 96 -1.55 6.20 -12.17
N ALA A 97 -1.36 5.01 -12.74
CA ALA A 97 -1.34 4.83 -14.19
C ALA A 97 -2.18 3.61 -14.50
N GLU A 98 -2.91 3.65 -15.61
CA GLU A 98 -3.68 2.48 -16.00
C GLU A 98 -2.74 1.34 -16.35
N CYS A 99 -3.14 0.14 -15.98
CA CYS A 99 -2.27 -1.03 -16.21
C CYS A 99 -1.91 -1.22 -17.67
N LYS A 100 -2.83 -0.91 -18.58
CA LYS A 100 -2.54 -1.04 -20.00
C LYS A 100 -1.42 -0.11 -20.48
N GLN A 101 -1.16 0.97 -19.75
CA GLN A 101 -0.07 1.89 -20.08
C GLN A 101 1.30 1.28 -19.76
N LEU A 102 1.32 0.22 -18.97
CA LEU A 102 2.56 -0.45 -18.61
C LEU A 102 2.95 -1.54 -19.59
N GLU A 103 2.08 -1.86 -20.54
CA GLU A 103 2.39 -2.90 -21.53
C GLU A 103 3.66 -2.53 -22.28
N GLY A 104 4.56 -3.49 -22.40
CA GLY A 104 5.82 -3.27 -23.06
C GLY A 104 6.91 -2.63 -22.21
N SER A 105 6.60 -2.24 -20.98
CA SER A 105 7.60 -1.60 -20.11
C SER A 105 8.41 -2.59 -19.28
N GLY A 106 8.04 -3.87 -19.34
CA GLY A 106 8.66 -4.89 -18.52
C GLY A 106 8.02 -5.06 -17.16
N LYS A 107 7.05 -4.25 -16.82
CA LYS A 107 6.28 -4.38 -15.59
C LYS A 107 4.83 -4.67 -15.92
N GLU A 108 4.25 -5.55 -15.14
CA GLU A 108 2.84 -5.92 -15.32
C GLU A 108 2.12 -5.78 -14.00
N CYS A 109 0.87 -5.31 -14.07
CA CYS A 109 0.03 -5.25 -12.90
C CYS A 109 -0.26 -6.65 -12.38
N PHE A 110 -0.50 -6.74 -11.07
CA PHE A 110 -0.85 -7.98 -10.39
C PHE A 110 0.24 -9.04 -10.49
N LYS A 111 1.48 -8.59 -10.59
CA LYS A 111 2.64 -9.47 -10.53
C LYS A 111 3.70 -8.86 -9.64
N LYS A 112 4.34 -9.68 -8.84
CA LYS A 112 5.45 -9.25 -8.01
C LYS A 112 6.71 -9.09 -8.86
N PHE A 113 7.57 -8.19 -8.41
CA PHE A 113 8.86 -8.00 -9.04
C PHE A 113 9.74 -9.24 -8.92
#